data_f731a4fa838accf2c248082926657446
#
_entry.id   f731a4fa838accf2c248082926657446
#
_cell.length_a   1.000
_cell.length_b   1.000
_cell.length_c   1.000
_cell.angle_alpha   90.00
_cell.angle_beta   90.00
_cell.angle_gamma   90.00
#
_symmetry.space_group_name_H-M   'P 1'
#
loop_
_entity.id
_entity.type
_entity.pdbx_description
1 polymer ?
#
loop_
_entity_poly.entity_id
_entity_poly.type
_entity_poly.pdbx_seq_one_letter_code
_entity_poly.pdbx_strand_id
1 'polypeptide(L)'
;EKIISVNAGSSSLKFQLFEMDDESVITSGVIERIGLEDSIFTIKYQGEKSVTTQNIKDHKVAVQLLLDTLVEKGIVKDLNEIKGVGHRVVQGGAYFDSSVVIDEDVVNKIDELKSLAPLHNPAHLTGYYAFKEAIPNAGAVAVFDTAFHQTLEPRCYIYPIPYKYYTDYKVRKYGAHGTSHFYVSQRAIDLLG
;
A
#
# COMPACT_ATOMS: atom_id res chain seq x y z
N GLU A 1 18.14 -4.24 7.82
CA GLU A 1 16.74 -4.17 8.31
C GLU A 1 15.75 -4.41 7.15
N LYS A 2 14.65 -5.16 7.41
CA LYS A 2 13.71 -5.52 6.35
C LYS A 2 12.38 -4.77 6.46
N ILE A 3 11.86 -4.33 5.30
CA ILE A 3 10.56 -3.66 5.19
C ILE A 3 9.73 -4.34 4.09
N ILE A 4 8.44 -4.50 4.33
CA ILE A 4 7.49 -4.97 3.31
C ILE A 4 6.73 -3.77 2.74
N SER A 5 6.71 -3.61 1.43
CA SER A 5 5.75 -2.75 0.75
C SER A 5 4.52 -3.54 0.33
N VAL A 6 3.34 -2.97 0.55
CA VAL A 6 2.06 -3.65 0.36
C VAL A 6 1.10 -2.80 -0.47
N ASN A 7 0.43 -3.46 -1.40
CA ASN A 7 -0.73 -2.93 -2.10
C ASN A 7 -1.88 -3.96 -1.99
N ALA A 8 -2.81 -3.70 -1.09
CA ALA A 8 -4.00 -4.53 -0.88
C ALA A 8 -5.17 -4.02 -1.72
N GLY A 9 -5.65 -4.86 -2.63
CA GLY A 9 -6.90 -4.65 -3.36
C GLY A 9 -8.05 -5.45 -2.74
N SER A 10 -9.26 -5.32 -3.27
CA SER A 10 -10.46 -6.01 -2.76
C SER A 10 -10.32 -7.55 -2.78
N SER A 11 -9.60 -8.09 -3.74
CA SER A 11 -9.37 -9.55 -3.90
C SER A 11 -7.90 -9.89 -4.19
N SER A 12 -6.98 -8.99 -3.85
CA SER A 12 -5.56 -9.18 -4.13
C SER A 12 -4.67 -8.56 -3.06
N LEU A 13 -3.44 -9.07 -2.99
CA LEU A 13 -2.37 -8.54 -2.14
C LEU A 13 -1.07 -8.63 -2.91
N LYS A 14 -0.50 -7.49 -3.31
CA LYS A 14 0.83 -7.41 -3.90
C LYS A 14 1.83 -6.98 -2.84
N PHE A 15 3.02 -7.56 -2.87
CA PHE A 15 4.06 -7.23 -1.89
C PHE A 15 5.46 -7.30 -2.49
N GLN A 16 6.37 -6.55 -1.84
CA GLN A 16 7.81 -6.71 -2.00
C GLN A 16 8.46 -6.61 -0.62
N LEU A 17 9.45 -7.45 -0.35
CA LEU A 17 10.30 -7.39 0.82
C LEU A 17 11.65 -6.81 0.42
N PHE A 18 12.09 -5.78 1.14
CA PHE A 18 13.34 -5.07 0.90
C PHE A 18 14.35 -5.30 2.02
N GLU A 19 15.63 -5.41 1.66
CA GLU A 19 16.72 -5.14 2.57
C GLU A 19 17.03 -3.63 2.54
N MET A 20 16.89 -2.97 3.67
CA MET A 20 16.98 -1.50 3.72
C MET A 20 18.42 -0.98 3.79
N ASP A 21 19.41 -1.84 4.00
CA ASP A 21 20.81 -1.42 4.02
C ASP A 21 21.29 -0.99 2.63
N ASP A 22 20.70 -1.55 1.57
CA ASP A 22 21.02 -1.25 0.16
C ASP A 22 19.78 -1.04 -0.72
N GLU A 23 18.58 -1.06 -0.11
CA GLU A 23 17.27 -0.93 -0.76
C GLU A 23 17.00 -2.02 -1.83
N SER A 24 17.69 -3.14 -1.73
CA SER A 24 17.49 -4.26 -2.67
C SER A 24 16.21 -5.04 -2.40
N VAL A 25 15.58 -5.52 -3.47
CA VAL A 25 14.41 -6.39 -3.38
C VAL A 25 14.86 -7.81 -3.09
N ILE A 26 14.51 -8.35 -1.92
CA ILE A 26 14.81 -9.74 -1.54
C ILE A 26 13.83 -10.69 -2.23
N THR A 27 12.53 -10.40 -2.15
CA THR A 27 11.46 -11.20 -2.74
C THR A 27 10.27 -10.33 -3.09
N SER A 28 9.48 -10.79 -4.03
CA SER A 28 8.23 -10.14 -4.43
C SER A 28 7.17 -11.16 -4.77
N GLY A 29 5.90 -10.77 -4.70
CA GLY A 29 4.83 -11.67 -5.09
C GLY A 29 3.46 -11.01 -5.10
N VAL A 30 2.49 -11.85 -5.41
CA VAL A 30 1.08 -11.47 -5.45
C VAL A 30 0.22 -12.63 -5.01
N ILE A 31 -0.81 -12.32 -4.25
CA ILE A 31 -1.91 -13.22 -3.95
C ILE A 31 -3.14 -12.66 -4.68
N GLU A 32 -3.76 -13.47 -5.51
CA GLU A 32 -4.88 -13.08 -6.36
C GLU A 32 -6.09 -13.96 -6.08
N ARG A 33 -7.28 -13.46 -6.43
CA ARG A 33 -8.56 -14.17 -6.24
C ARG A 33 -8.83 -14.53 -4.78
N ILE A 34 -8.40 -13.67 -3.84
CA ILE A 34 -8.69 -13.83 -2.41
C ILE A 34 -10.21 -13.86 -2.21
N GLY A 35 -10.69 -14.82 -1.45
CA GLY A 35 -12.11 -15.07 -1.23
C GLY A 35 -12.70 -16.16 -2.13
N LEU A 36 -11.92 -16.70 -3.05
CA LEU A 36 -12.34 -17.81 -3.95
C LEU A 36 -11.59 -19.09 -3.60
N GLU A 37 -12.14 -20.22 -4.02
CA GLU A 37 -11.55 -21.54 -3.75
C GLU A 37 -10.23 -21.76 -4.50
N ASP A 38 -10.06 -21.11 -5.63
CA ASP A 38 -8.90 -21.17 -6.51
C ASP A 38 -8.04 -19.90 -6.44
N SER A 39 -7.80 -19.38 -5.26
CA SER A 39 -6.87 -18.28 -5.04
C SER A 39 -5.45 -18.68 -5.47
N ILE A 40 -4.70 -17.73 -6.00
CA ILE A 40 -3.37 -17.98 -6.59
C ILE A 40 -2.34 -17.20 -5.79
N PHE A 41 -1.34 -17.89 -5.24
CA PHE A 41 -0.19 -17.27 -4.59
C PHE A 41 1.06 -17.45 -5.45
N THR A 42 1.59 -16.35 -5.94
CA THR A 42 2.84 -16.29 -6.70
C THR A 42 3.91 -15.60 -5.86
N ILE A 43 5.07 -16.22 -5.71
CA ILE A 43 6.25 -15.62 -5.07
C ILE A 43 7.48 -15.81 -5.94
N LYS A 44 8.32 -14.77 -6.02
CA LYS A 44 9.59 -14.77 -6.74
C LYS A 44 10.73 -14.59 -5.74
N TYR A 45 11.64 -15.54 -5.71
CA TYR A 45 12.80 -15.51 -4.82
C TYR A 45 14.01 -16.15 -5.50
N GLN A 46 15.18 -15.50 -5.45
CA GLN A 46 16.43 -15.98 -6.05
C GLN A 46 16.32 -16.37 -7.52
N GLY A 47 15.53 -15.62 -8.31
CA GLY A 47 15.31 -15.89 -9.72
C GLY A 47 14.27 -16.97 -10.02
N GLU A 48 13.80 -17.68 -9.02
CA GLU A 48 12.74 -18.69 -9.16
C GLU A 48 11.37 -18.09 -8.92
N LYS A 49 10.37 -18.62 -9.62
CA LYS A 49 8.96 -18.26 -9.47
C LYS A 49 8.18 -19.49 -9.02
N SER A 50 7.59 -19.42 -7.84
CA SER A 50 6.68 -20.46 -7.33
C SER A 50 5.23 -19.97 -7.43
N VAL A 51 4.34 -20.85 -7.91
CA VAL A 51 2.91 -20.58 -8.01
C VAL A 51 2.15 -21.70 -7.32
N THR A 52 1.29 -21.36 -6.37
CA THR A 52 0.40 -22.31 -5.70
C THR A 52 -1.04 -21.85 -5.80
N THR A 53 -1.95 -22.81 -5.93
CA THR A 53 -3.39 -22.58 -5.99
C THR A 53 -4.05 -23.25 -4.79
N GLN A 54 -4.78 -22.48 -3.99
CA GLN A 54 -5.47 -22.98 -2.81
C GLN A 54 -6.59 -22.03 -2.39
N ASN A 55 -7.45 -22.47 -1.48
CA ASN A 55 -8.46 -21.59 -0.90
C ASN A 55 -7.81 -20.60 0.07
N ILE A 56 -7.91 -19.30 -0.21
CA ILE A 56 -7.49 -18.20 0.65
C ILE A 56 -8.71 -17.32 0.87
N LYS A 57 -9.41 -17.54 1.99
CA LYS A 57 -10.75 -17.00 2.23
C LYS A 57 -10.80 -15.47 2.40
N ASP A 58 -9.72 -14.86 2.89
CA ASP A 58 -9.66 -13.43 3.19
C ASP A 58 -8.21 -12.92 3.25
N HIS A 59 -8.03 -11.61 3.42
CA HIS A 59 -6.73 -10.97 3.51
C HIS A 59 -5.93 -11.39 4.76
N LYS A 60 -6.60 -11.73 5.86
CA LYS A 60 -5.93 -12.22 7.07
C LYS A 60 -5.21 -13.54 6.80
N VAL A 61 -5.90 -14.48 6.15
CA VAL A 61 -5.30 -15.75 5.71
C VAL A 61 -4.19 -15.51 4.67
N ALA A 62 -4.40 -14.58 3.75
CA ALA A 62 -3.39 -14.23 2.75
C ALA A 62 -2.09 -13.70 3.38
N VAL A 63 -2.20 -12.80 4.35
CA VAL A 63 -1.04 -12.25 5.08
C VAL A 63 -0.34 -13.33 5.89
N GLN A 64 -1.09 -14.19 6.59
CA GLN A 64 -0.49 -15.29 7.35
C GLN A 64 0.27 -16.24 6.43
N LEU A 65 -0.32 -16.64 5.30
CA LEU A 65 0.32 -17.50 4.30
C LEU A 65 1.61 -16.86 3.75
N LEU A 66 1.57 -15.56 3.45
CA LEU A 66 2.76 -14.82 3.02
C LEU A 66 3.87 -14.90 4.06
N LEU A 67 3.58 -14.55 5.32
CA LEU A 67 4.57 -14.49 6.40
C LEU A 67 5.14 -15.87 6.72
N ASP A 68 4.30 -16.91 6.78
CA ASP A 68 4.72 -18.29 6.96
C ASP A 68 5.67 -18.74 5.83
N THR A 69 5.32 -18.40 4.59
CA THR A 69 6.16 -18.71 3.42
C THR A 69 7.53 -18.03 3.47
N LEU A 70 7.61 -16.78 3.98
CA LEU A 70 8.90 -16.10 4.15
C LEU A 70 9.81 -16.85 5.12
N VAL A 71 9.25 -17.40 6.20
CA VAL A 71 9.99 -18.18 7.19
C VAL A 71 10.34 -19.57 6.65
N GLU A 72 9.38 -20.29 6.07
CA GLU A 72 9.55 -21.66 5.53
C GLU A 72 10.60 -21.71 4.41
N LYS A 73 10.66 -20.71 3.56
CA LYS A 73 11.69 -20.60 2.51
C LYS A 73 13.03 -20.05 3.02
N GLY A 74 13.14 -19.73 4.30
CA GLY A 74 14.35 -19.15 4.88
C GLY A 74 14.69 -17.75 4.36
N ILE A 75 13.71 -17.04 3.81
CA ILE A 75 13.85 -15.64 3.34
C ILE A 75 14.07 -14.72 4.53
N VAL A 76 13.36 -15.00 5.61
CA VAL A 76 13.61 -14.45 6.95
C VAL A 76 13.80 -15.60 7.94
N LYS A 77 14.62 -15.42 8.95
CA LYS A 77 14.79 -16.40 10.03
C LYS A 77 13.66 -16.30 11.05
N ASP A 78 13.21 -15.07 11.28
CA ASP A 78 12.19 -14.72 12.24
C ASP A 78 11.41 -13.50 11.73
N LEU A 79 10.11 -13.42 11.99
CA LEU A 79 9.27 -12.30 11.57
C LEU A 79 9.66 -10.97 12.24
N ASN A 80 10.39 -11.01 13.36
CA ASN A 80 10.93 -9.80 13.99
C ASN A 80 12.04 -9.11 13.16
N GLU A 81 12.55 -9.74 12.11
CA GLU A 81 13.43 -9.08 11.15
C GLU A 81 12.67 -8.01 10.32
N ILE A 82 11.35 -8.15 10.20
CA ILE A 82 10.50 -7.21 9.49
C ILE A 82 10.18 -6.06 10.45
N LYS A 83 10.80 -4.90 10.22
CA LYS A 83 10.68 -3.73 11.09
C LYS A 83 9.54 -2.81 10.71
N GLY A 84 9.07 -2.90 9.48
CA GLY A 84 8.00 -2.02 9.01
C GLY A 84 7.24 -2.55 7.82
N VAL A 85 6.04 -2.01 7.66
CA VAL A 85 5.15 -2.26 6.51
C VAL A 85 4.73 -0.93 5.93
N GLY A 86 5.06 -0.70 4.67
CA GLY A 86 4.59 0.44 3.89
C GLY A 86 3.30 0.08 3.15
N HIS A 87 2.20 0.71 3.51
CA HIS A 87 0.89 0.47 2.91
C HIS A 87 0.56 1.54 1.87
N ARG A 88 0.36 1.14 0.62
CA ARG A 88 -0.22 2.03 -0.38
C ARG A 88 -1.66 2.36 -0.02
N VAL A 89 -2.01 3.65 -0.07
CA VAL A 89 -3.37 4.16 0.07
C VAL A 89 -3.67 5.07 -1.12
N VAL A 90 -4.73 4.76 -1.87
CA VAL A 90 -5.06 5.52 -3.08
C VAL A 90 -5.50 6.94 -2.76
N GLN A 91 -6.38 7.13 -1.79
CA GLN A 91 -6.97 8.44 -1.53
C GLN A 91 -6.58 8.96 -0.14
N GLY A 92 -5.78 10.01 -0.13
CA GLY A 92 -5.39 10.76 1.07
C GLY A 92 -6.17 12.07 1.26
N GLY A 93 -7.03 12.42 0.31
CA GLY A 93 -7.82 13.66 0.34
C GLY A 93 -6.93 14.89 0.44
N ALA A 94 -7.39 15.88 1.16
CA ALA A 94 -6.62 17.06 1.53
C ALA A 94 -5.92 16.92 2.90
N TYR A 95 -6.04 15.75 3.55
CA TYR A 95 -5.47 15.51 4.88
C TYR A 95 -3.97 15.21 4.84
N PHE A 96 -3.50 14.58 3.77
CA PHE A 96 -2.14 14.04 3.72
C PHE A 96 -1.38 14.58 2.51
N ASP A 97 -0.27 15.25 2.76
CA ASP A 97 0.69 15.75 1.79
C ASP A 97 2.01 14.96 1.77
N SER A 98 2.13 13.98 2.63
CA SER A 98 3.31 13.13 2.82
C SER A 98 2.92 11.77 3.36
N SER A 99 3.88 10.85 3.40
CA SER A 99 3.72 9.57 4.09
C SER A 99 3.66 9.77 5.61
N VAL A 100 2.83 8.99 6.28
CA VAL A 100 2.61 9.11 7.73
C VAL A 100 2.62 7.75 8.42
N VAL A 101 3.07 7.71 9.67
CA VAL A 101 2.88 6.54 10.53
C VAL A 101 1.39 6.35 10.80
N ILE A 102 0.91 5.13 10.67
CA ILE A 102 -0.52 4.83 10.84
C ILE A 102 -0.84 4.70 12.32
N ASP A 103 -1.66 5.61 12.79
CA ASP A 103 -2.33 5.60 14.09
C ASP A 103 -3.86 5.55 13.91
N GLU A 104 -4.60 5.66 14.99
CA GLU A 104 -6.07 5.62 14.97
C GLU A 104 -6.67 6.83 14.21
N ASP A 105 -6.09 8.02 14.33
CA ASP A 105 -6.53 9.21 13.60
C ASP A 105 -6.34 9.05 12.09
N VAL A 106 -5.20 8.52 11.68
CA VAL A 106 -4.91 8.22 10.27
C VAL A 106 -5.89 7.18 9.71
N VAL A 107 -6.17 6.10 10.46
CA VAL A 107 -7.17 5.09 10.07
C VAL A 107 -8.54 5.72 9.87
N ASN A 108 -8.99 6.55 10.80
CA ASN A 108 -10.30 7.21 10.74
C ASN A 108 -10.40 8.13 9.51
N LYS A 109 -9.35 8.89 9.19
CA LYS A 109 -9.29 9.74 7.99
C LYS A 109 -9.31 8.92 6.69
N ILE A 110 -8.58 7.81 6.63
CA ILE A 110 -8.61 6.90 5.48
C ILE A 110 -10.02 6.31 5.28
N ASP A 111 -10.69 5.93 6.36
CA ASP A 111 -12.06 5.41 6.30
C ASP A 111 -13.07 6.50 5.88
N GLU A 112 -12.95 7.71 6.40
CA GLU A 112 -13.78 8.85 5.96
C GLU A 112 -13.67 9.08 4.44
N LEU A 113 -12.46 8.96 3.89
CA LEU A 113 -12.19 9.15 2.47
C LEU A 113 -12.67 8.01 1.56
N LYS A 114 -13.25 6.96 2.10
CA LYS A 114 -13.79 5.84 1.29
C LYS A 114 -14.85 6.29 0.28
N SER A 115 -15.56 7.37 0.55
CA SER A 115 -16.53 7.95 -0.40
C SER A 115 -15.87 8.43 -1.71
N LEU A 116 -14.59 8.82 -1.66
CA LEU A 116 -13.80 9.22 -2.82
C LEU A 116 -13.09 8.03 -3.51
N ALA A 117 -12.86 6.95 -2.79
CA ALA A 117 -12.19 5.74 -3.29
C ALA A 117 -12.83 4.46 -2.72
N PRO A 118 -14.12 4.17 -3.02
CA PRO A 118 -14.86 3.10 -2.38
C PRO A 118 -14.34 1.69 -2.69
N LEU A 119 -13.63 1.52 -3.81
CA LEU A 119 -13.04 0.24 -4.22
C LEU A 119 -11.61 0.05 -3.68
N HIS A 120 -11.00 1.08 -3.10
CA HIS A 120 -9.59 1.08 -2.74
C HIS A 120 -9.36 1.25 -1.23
N ASN A 121 -9.77 2.38 -0.65
CA ASN A 121 -9.48 2.69 0.75
C ASN A 121 -9.94 1.61 1.73
N PRO A 122 -11.16 1.04 1.63
CA PRO A 122 -11.56 -0.06 2.51
C PRO A 122 -10.65 -1.29 2.42
N ALA A 123 -10.25 -1.67 1.20
CA ALA A 123 -9.34 -2.79 0.99
C ALA A 123 -7.94 -2.52 1.58
N HIS A 124 -7.43 -1.29 1.46
CA HIS A 124 -6.16 -0.88 2.06
C HIS A 124 -6.19 -1.00 3.58
N LEU A 125 -7.28 -0.58 4.23
CA LEU A 125 -7.47 -0.76 5.68
C LEU A 125 -7.56 -2.23 6.07
N THR A 126 -8.24 -3.07 5.27
CA THR A 126 -8.27 -4.52 5.49
C THR A 126 -6.85 -5.10 5.48
N GLY A 127 -6.02 -4.72 4.52
CA GLY A 127 -4.62 -5.11 4.46
C GLY A 127 -3.81 -4.64 5.67
N TYR A 128 -3.98 -3.37 6.06
CA TYR A 128 -3.35 -2.83 7.26
C TYR A 128 -3.67 -3.62 8.51
N TYR A 129 -4.95 -3.90 8.77
CA TYR A 129 -5.36 -4.66 9.95
C TYR A 129 -4.82 -6.09 9.95
N ALA A 130 -4.78 -6.75 8.79
CA ALA A 130 -4.21 -8.09 8.66
C ALA A 130 -2.72 -8.13 9.04
N PHE A 131 -1.93 -7.16 8.59
CA PHE A 131 -0.51 -7.06 8.97
C PHE A 131 -0.33 -6.66 10.44
N LYS A 132 -1.12 -5.71 10.93
CA LYS A 132 -1.04 -5.28 12.35
C LYS A 132 -1.34 -6.43 13.31
N GLU A 133 -2.25 -7.31 12.98
CA GLU A 133 -2.57 -8.49 13.79
C GLU A 133 -1.43 -9.53 13.71
N ALA A 134 -0.88 -9.77 12.51
CA ALA A 134 0.11 -10.82 12.29
C ALA A 134 1.53 -10.46 12.79
N ILE A 135 1.93 -9.20 12.65
CA ILE A 135 3.24 -8.67 13.08
C ILE A 135 3.07 -7.35 13.83
N PRO A 136 2.49 -7.38 15.05
CA PRO A 136 2.10 -6.17 15.79
C PRO A 136 3.26 -5.26 16.17
N ASN A 137 4.49 -5.77 16.19
CA ASN A 137 5.70 -5.03 16.54
C ASN A 137 6.32 -4.28 15.34
N ALA A 138 5.88 -4.57 14.11
CA ALA A 138 6.33 -3.84 12.93
C ALA A 138 5.66 -2.47 12.85
N GLY A 139 6.43 -1.43 12.55
CA GLY A 139 5.87 -0.11 12.25
C GLY A 139 5.01 -0.16 11.00
N ALA A 140 3.98 0.68 10.93
CA ALA A 140 3.12 0.77 9.76
C ALA A 140 3.08 2.22 9.24
N VAL A 141 3.28 2.39 7.92
CA VAL A 141 3.30 3.69 7.25
C VAL A 141 2.29 3.67 6.11
N ALA A 142 1.47 4.72 6.02
CA ALA A 142 0.62 4.96 4.86
C ALA A 142 1.34 5.85 3.84
N VAL A 143 1.30 5.42 2.57
CA VAL A 143 1.87 6.12 1.43
C VAL A 143 0.74 6.42 0.44
N PHE A 144 0.44 7.71 0.25
CA PHE A 144 -0.75 8.14 -0.47
C PHE A 144 -0.47 8.48 -1.93
N ASP A 145 -1.27 7.96 -2.85
CA ASP A 145 -1.18 8.28 -4.27
C ASP A 145 -1.45 9.76 -4.56
N THR A 146 -2.19 10.43 -3.68
CA THR A 146 -2.58 11.84 -3.82
C THR A 146 -1.58 12.83 -3.22
N ALA A 147 -0.67 12.38 -2.35
CA ALA A 147 0.19 13.26 -1.55
C ALA A 147 1.12 14.14 -2.40
N PHE A 148 1.76 13.58 -3.42
CA PHE A 148 2.66 14.33 -4.32
C PHE A 148 1.99 15.53 -5.01
N HIS A 149 0.68 15.45 -5.25
CA HIS A 149 -0.09 16.49 -5.94
C HIS A 149 -0.66 17.56 -5.01
N GLN A 150 -0.41 17.48 -3.71
CA GLN A 150 -0.93 18.46 -2.75
C GLN A 150 -0.23 19.82 -2.83
N THR A 151 0.86 19.92 -3.55
CA THR A 151 1.54 21.19 -3.85
C THR A 151 0.85 22.02 -4.94
N LEU A 152 -0.16 21.47 -5.64
CA LEU A 152 -0.93 22.19 -6.64
C LEU A 152 -1.73 23.32 -6.00
N GLU A 153 -1.73 24.49 -6.67
CA GLU A 153 -2.50 25.64 -6.22
C GLU A 153 -4.02 25.45 -6.45
N PRO A 154 -4.89 26.12 -5.66
CA PRO A 154 -6.34 26.03 -5.78
C PRO A 154 -6.88 26.23 -7.20
N ARG A 155 -6.30 27.15 -7.97
CA ARG A 155 -6.67 27.38 -9.39
C ARG A 155 -6.48 26.14 -10.28
N CYS A 156 -5.64 25.19 -9.87
CA CYS A 156 -5.37 23.97 -10.62
C CYS A 156 -6.33 22.83 -10.26
N TYR A 157 -6.84 22.80 -9.03
CA TYR A 157 -7.64 21.67 -8.55
C TYR A 157 -9.13 22.00 -8.34
N ILE A 158 -9.54 23.29 -8.25
CA ILE A 158 -10.95 23.67 -8.11
C ILE A 158 -11.61 23.61 -9.48
N TYR A 159 -12.81 23.00 -9.55
CA TYR A 159 -13.62 23.00 -10.76
C TYR A 159 -14.38 24.31 -10.92
N PRO A 160 -14.64 24.77 -12.16
CA PRO A 160 -15.45 25.99 -12.45
C PRO A 160 -16.95 25.70 -12.29
N ILE A 161 -17.35 25.32 -11.09
CA ILE A 161 -18.72 25.05 -10.65
C ILE A 161 -18.99 25.85 -9.37
N PRO A 162 -20.26 25.98 -8.90
CA PRO A 162 -20.49 26.69 -7.65
C PRO A 162 -19.58 26.26 -6.51
N TYR A 163 -18.88 27.23 -5.88
CA TYR A 163 -17.81 27.00 -4.91
C TYR A 163 -18.24 26.15 -3.71
N LYS A 164 -19.53 26.16 -3.38
CA LYS A 164 -20.10 25.32 -2.32
C LYS A 164 -19.81 23.81 -2.50
N TYR A 165 -19.69 23.34 -3.73
CA TYR A 165 -19.35 21.93 -3.96
C TYR A 165 -17.95 21.59 -3.49
N TYR A 166 -17.01 22.52 -3.59
CA TYR A 166 -15.70 22.36 -3.01
C TYR A 166 -15.73 22.46 -1.48
N THR A 167 -16.38 23.51 -0.92
CA THR A 167 -16.37 23.75 0.53
C THR A 167 -17.13 22.67 1.30
N ASP A 168 -18.29 22.28 0.83
CA ASP A 168 -19.22 21.43 1.58
C ASP A 168 -19.03 19.94 1.27
N TYR A 169 -18.66 19.62 0.02
CA TYR A 169 -18.58 18.25 -0.47
C TYR A 169 -17.16 17.81 -0.88
N LYS A 170 -16.16 18.68 -0.74
CA LYS A 170 -14.76 18.40 -1.10
C LYS A 170 -14.58 18.02 -2.58
N VAL A 171 -15.48 18.49 -3.46
CA VAL A 171 -15.40 18.26 -4.90
C VAL A 171 -14.29 19.11 -5.50
N ARG A 172 -13.20 18.43 -5.86
CA ARG A 172 -12.00 19.01 -6.49
C ARG A 172 -11.27 17.94 -7.30
N LYS A 173 -10.29 18.35 -8.08
CA LYS A 173 -9.31 17.40 -8.63
C LYS A 173 -8.39 16.92 -7.51
N TYR A 174 -8.23 15.59 -7.42
CA TYR A 174 -7.20 14.95 -6.65
C TYR A 174 -6.24 14.29 -7.63
N GLY A 175 -4.93 14.37 -7.40
CA GLY A 175 -3.97 13.66 -8.22
C GLY A 175 -4.05 12.14 -7.99
N ALA A 176 -3.38 11.40 -8.86
CA ALA A 176 -3.27 9.94 -8.76
C ALA A 176 -1.85 9.51 -9.13
N HIS A 177 -1.49 8.26 -8.74
CA HIS A 177 -0.18 7.68 -9.03
C HIS A 177 1.01 8.54 -8.52
N GLY A 178 0.79 9.34 -7.47
CA GLY A 178 1.76 10.32 -6.99
C GLY A 178 3.08 9.71 -6.54
N THR A 179 3.04 8.54 -5.91
CA THR A 179 4.26 7.81 -5.52
C THR A 179 5.13 7.48 -6.74
N SER A 180 4.50 7.02 -7.83
CA SER A 180 5.21 6.73 -9.09
C SER A 180 5.72 8.00 -9.76
N HIS A 181 4.92 9.05 -9.86
CA HIS A 181 5.34 10.33 -10.43
C HIS A 181 6.50 10.95 -9.64
N PHE A 182 6.42 10.92 -8.31
CA PHE A 182 7.50 11.40 -7.46
C PHE A 182 8.80 10.62 -7.73
N TYR A 183 8.75 9.29 -7.67
CA TYR A 183 9.93 8.45 -7.90
C TYR A 183 10.56 8.69 -9.29
N VAL A 184 9.73 8.68 -10.35
CA VAL A 184 10.22 8.87 -11.71
C VAL A 184 10.79 10.27 -11.90
N SER A 185 10.18 11.31 -11.30
CA SER A 185 10.72 12.67 -11.39
C SER A 185 12.09 12.80 -10.71
N GLN A 186 12.27 12.19 -9.54
CA GLN A 186 13.60 12.19 -8.87
C GLN A 186 14.64 11.44 -9.71
N ARG A 187 14.28 10.27 -10.24
CA ARG A 187 15.19 9.51 -11.11
C ARG A 187 15.55 10.27 -12.39
N ALA A 188 14.61 11.02 -12.96
CA ALA A 188 14.88 11.86 -14.13
C ALA A 188 15.87 13.00 -13.80
N ILE A 189 15.70 13.63 -12.63
CA ILE A 189 16.65 14.66 -12.14
C ILE A 189 18.05 14.04 -11.97
N ASP A 190 18.16 12.88 -11.33
CA ASP A 190 19.45 12.21 -11.13
C ASP A 190 20.17 11.86 -12.44
N LEU A 191 19.41 11.54 -13.49
CA LEU A 191 19.94 11.13 -14.79
C LEU A 191 20.26 12.31 -15.72
N LEU A 192 19.53 13.41 -15.62
CA LEU A 192 19.61 14.54 -16.54
C LEU A 192 20.36 15.75 -15.97
N GLY A 193 20.54 15.82 -14.67
CA GLY A 193 21.19 16.92 -13.93
C GLY A 193 20.21 18.01 -13.59
#